data_49be38332bf5394ef2d906e642e4b273
#
_entry.id   49be38332bf5394ef2d906e642e4b273
#
_cell.length_a   1.000
_cell.length_b   1.000
_cell.length_c   1.000
_cell.angle_alpha   90.00
_cell.angle_beta   90.00
_cell.angle_gamma   90.00
#
_symmetry.space_group_name_H-M   'P 1'
#
loop_
_entity.id
_entity.type
_entity.pdbx_description
1 polymer ?
#
loop_
_entity_poly.entity_id
_entity_poly.type
_entity_poly.pdbx_seq_one_letter_code
_entity_poly.pdbx_strand_id
1 'polypeptide(L)'
;MAFVRRMWSGKHHRTVKEIGLVTLVWTNGTTVIPVDFRIYNIDEDDKTKNDHFRDMLDKAEERGFNPEFVLFDTWYASMKNLKAIKKKEWHFLTRLKNNRLVNPDNKGNVPLETVEIPPKGRVVHLKAYGFVKVFRIVSKDGDTQHWVACLHLLKLSETPLQIHML
;
A
#
# COMPACT_ATOMS: atom_id res chain seq x y z
N MET A 1 -7.89 -27.25 -15.37
CA MET A 1 -8.45 -25.90 -15.11
C MET A 1 -7.35 -24.90 -15.39
N ALA A 2 -7.53 -24.05 -16.39
CA ALA A 2 -6.50 -23.18 -16.97
C ALA A 2 -5.90 -22.13 -16.01
N PHE A 3 -6.60 -21.71 -14.96
CA PHE A 3 -6.17 -20.60 -14.08
C PHE A 3 -5.77 -21.01 -12.66
N VAL A 4 -5.86 -22.32 -12.34
CA VAL A 4 -5.55 -22.81 -11.00
C VAL A 4 -4.07 -23.13 -10.88
N ARG A 5 -3.37 -22.46 -9.94
CA ARG A 5 -1.93 -22.63 -9.70
C ARG A 5 -1.63 -22.93 -8.26
N ARG A 6 -0.43 -23.49 -8.04
CA ARG A 6 0.10 -23.63 -6.69
C ARG A 6 0.72 -22.30 -6.27
N MET A 7 0.14 -21.67 -5.24
CA MET A 7 0.63 -20.41 -4.66
C MET A 7 0.76 -20.53 -3.15
N TRP A 8 1.69 -19.77 -2.58
CA TRP A 8 1.82 -19.68 -1.14
C TRP A 8 0.64 -18.91 -0.55
N SER A 9 -0.08 -19.54 0.36
CA SER A 9 -1.20 -18.91 1.07
C SER A 9 -0.76 -18.50 2.47
N GLY A 10 -0.77 -17.19 2.75
CA GLY A 10 -0.49 -16.66 4.08
C GLY A 10 -1.51 -17.11 5.14
N LYS A 11 -2.75 -17.38 4.73
CA LYS A 11 -3.81 -17.91 5.61
C LYS A 11 -3.54 -19.34 6.05
N HIS A 12 -3.04 -20.16 5.13
CA HIS A 12 -2.84 -21.60 5.37
C HIS A 12 -1.39 -21.97 5.71
N HIS A 13 -0.47 -20.99 5.65
CA HIS A 13 0.99 -21.19 5.83
C HIS A 13 1.56 -22.38 5.03
N ARG A 14 1.02 -22.59 3.83
CA ARG A 14 1.43 -23.66 2.91
C ARG A 14 1.09 -23.30 1.47
N THR A 15 1.66 -24.04 0.52
CA THR A 15 1.28 -23.94 -0.89
C THR A 15 -0.08 -24.58 -1.10
N VAL A 16 -1.02 -23.83 -1.68
CA VAL A 16 -2.37 -24.27 -2.04
C VAL A 16 -2.62 -24.07 -3.53
N LYS A 17 -3.61 -24.80 -4.07
CA LYS A 17 -4.11 -24.56 -5.43
C LYS A 17 -5.18 -23.48 -5.36
N GLU A 18 -4.93 -22.34 -5.98
CA GLU A 18 -5.85 -21.20 -5.98
C GLU A 18 -5.74 -20.39 -7.28
N ILE A 19 -6.72 -19.54 -7.52
CA ILE A 19 -6.69 -18.53 -8.60
C ILE A 19 -6.27 -17.22 -7.96
N GLY A 20 -5.16 -16.65 -8.43
CA GLY A 20 -4.71 -15.33 -7.99
C GLY A 20 -5.52 -14.25 -8.69
N LEU A 21 -6.20 -13.40 -7.94
CA LEU A 21 -6.92 -12.25 -8.46
C LEU A 21 -6.33 -10.97 -7.88
N VAL A 22 -6.04 -10.00 -8.75
CA VAL A 22 -5.71 -8.63 -8.37
C VAL A 22 -6.87 -7.76 -8.82
N THR A 23 -7.47 -7.01 -7.91
CA THR A 23 -8.61 -6.14 -8.20
C THR A 23 -8.31 -4.70 -7.85
N LEU A 24 -8.81 -3.78 -8.68
CA LEU A 24 -8.83 -2.35 -8.42
C LEU A 24 -10.27 -1.89 -8.33
N VAL A 25 -10.62 -1.24 -7.23
CA VAL A 25 -11.94 -0.64 -7.03
C VAL A 25 -11.77 0.85 -6.71
N TRP A 26 -12.72 1.65 -7.15
CA TRP A 26 -12.86 3.05 -6.74
C TRP A 26 -14.03 3.18 -5.78
N THR A 27 -13.90 4.06 -4.79
CA THR A 27 -14.99 4.35 -3.85
C THR A 27 -14.95 5.80 -3.39
N ASN A 28 -16.12 6.37 -3.15
CA ASN A 28 -16.32 7.63 -2.46
C ASN A 28 -16.79 7.46 -1.00
N GLY A 29 -16.69 6.23 -0.47
CA GLY A 29 -17.16 5.86 0.86
C GLY A 29 -18.57 5.27 0.90
N THR A 30 -19.44 5.59 -0.06
CA THR A 30 -20.82 5.06 -0.16
C THR A 30 -21.00 4.14 -1.36
N THR A 31 -20.36 4.44 -2.47
CA THR A 31 -20.42 3.66 -3.72
C THR A 31 -19.08 2.99 -3.97
N VAL A 32 -19.12 1.74 -4.43
CA VAL A 32 -17.92 0.99 -4.85
C VAL A 32 -18.08 0.63 -6.32
N ILE A 33 -17.12 1.02 -7.14
CA ILE A 33 -17.09 0.76 -8.59
C ILE A 33 -15.87 -0.11 -8.90
N PRO A 34 -16.05 -1.31 -9.49
CA PRO A 34 -14.93 -2.07 -10.03
C PRO A 34 -14.29 -1.29 -11.20
N VAL A 35 -12.99 -1.00 -11.07
CA VAL A 35 -12.23 -0.26 -12.10
C VAL A 35 -11.52 -1.23 -13.02
N ASP A 36 -10.85 -2.23 -12.47
CA ASP A 36 -10.10 -3.23 -13.22
C ASP A 36 -9.91 -4.50 -12.38
N PHE A 37 -9.63 -5.62 -13.06
CA PHE A 37 -9.21 -6.87 -12.42
C PHE A 37 -8.23 -7.62 -13.30
N ARG A 38 -7.35 -8.41 -12.68
CA ARG A 38 -6.36 -9.26 -13.36
C ARG A 38 -6.35 -10.64 -12.74
N ILE A 39 -6.41 -11.67 -13.58
CA ILE A 39 -6.09 -13.02 -13.15
C ILE A 39 -4.56 -13.15 -13.20
N TYR A 40 -3.96 -13.37 -12.04
CA TYR A 40 -2.51 -13.47 -11.93
C TYR A 40 -2.02 -14.82 -12.47
N ASN A 41 -1.27 -14.78 -13.56
CA ASN A 41 -0.63 -15.94 -14.16
C ASN A 41 0.72 -15.55 -14.77
N ILE A 42 1.79 -15.58 -13.97
CA ILE A 42 3.13 -15.17 -14.40
C ILE A 42 3.68 -15.93 -15.61
N ASP A 43 3.19 -17.16 -15.86
CA ASP A 43 3.65 -17.96 -16.99
C ASP A 43 2.99 -17.53 -18.32
N GLU A 44 1.92 -16.73 -18.27
CA GLU A 44 1.25 -16.22 -19.46
C GLU A 44 1.78 -14.86 -19.92
N ASP A 45 2.06 -13.96 -18.98
CA ASP A 45 2.40 -12.57 -19.32
C ASP A 45 3.71 -12.08 -18.70
N ASP A 46 4.42 -12.96 -17.99
CA ASP A 46 5.70 -12.66 -17.28
C ASP A 46 5.61 -11.46 -16.34
N LYS A 47 4.40 -11.17 -15.85
CA LYS A 47 4.12 -10.05 -14.93
C LYS A 47 3.94 -10.51 -13.51
N THR A 48 4.57 -9.78 -12.58
CA THR A 48 4.32 -9.95 -11.15
C THR A 48 3.01 -9.24 -10.75
N LYS A 49 2.46 -9.58 -9.58
CA LYS A 49 1.32 -8.84 -9.01
C LYS A 49 1.61 -7.34 -8.85
N ASN A 50 2.87 -6.96 -8.62
CA ASN A 50 3.28 -5.57 -8.55
C ASN A 50 3.31 -4.87 -9.92
N ASP A 51 3.57 -5.61 -11.01
CA ASP A 51 3.48 -5.08 -12.37
C ASP A 51 2.01 -4.85 -12.73
N HIS A 52 1.16 -5.83 -12.49
CA HIS A 52 -0.30 -5.66 -12.64
C HIS A 52 -0.84 -4.47 -11.84
N PHE A 53 -0.39 -4.28 -10.59
CA PHE A 53 -0.78 -3.13 -9.78
C PHE A 53 -0.51 -1.81 -10.50
N ARG A 54 0.68 -1.62 -11.08
CA ARG A 54 1.04 -0.40 -11.80
C ARG A 54 0.24 -0.24 -13.08
N ASP A 55 0.12 -1.31 -13.88
CA ASP A 55 -0.68 -1.29 -15.12
C ASP A 55 -2.14 -0.92 -14.85
N MET A 56 -2.71 -1.38 -13.73
CA MET A 56 -4.09 -1.06 -13.34
C MET A 56 -4.24 0.40 -12.91
N LEU A 57 -3.22 0.98 -12.25
CA LEU A 57 -3.20 2.43 -11.94
C LEU A 57 -3.11 3.27 -13.22
N ASP A 58 -2.28 2.85 -14.19
CA ASP A 58 -2.18 3.53 -15.49
C ASP A 58 -3.52 3.47 -16.25
N LYS A 59 -4.19 2.31 -16.24
CA LYS A 59 -5.53 2.16 -16.83
C LYS A 59 -6.60 2.99 -16.13
N ALA A 60 -6.52 3.12 -14.80
CA ALA A 60 -7.45 3.98 -14.05
C ALA A 60 -7.28 5.45 -14.47
N GLU A 61 -6.04 5.93 -14.57
CA GLU A 61 -5.73 7.29 -15.04
C GLU A 61 -6.21 7.51 -16.49
N GLU A 62 -5.94 6.58 -17.43
CA GLU A 62 -6.43 6.63 -18.80
C GLU A 62 -7.97 6.69 -18.90
N ARG A 63 -8.68 6.09 -17.94
CA ARG A 63 -10.14 6.13 -17.83
C ARG A 63 -10.68 7.38 -17.11
N GLY A 64 -9.81 8.33 -16.76
CA GLY A 64 -10.18 9.58 -16.11
C GLY A 64 -10.40 9.48 -14.60
N PHE A 65 -10.04 8.36 -13.95
CA PHE A 65 -10.04 8.31 -12.48
C PHE A 65 -8.89 9.15 -11.93
N ASN A 66 -9.22 10.04 -11.02
CA ASN A 66 -8.25 10.87 -10.29
C ASN A 66 -8.53 10.76 -8.78
N PRO A 67 -8.12 9.64 -8.15
CA PRO A 67 -8.38 9.43 -6.74
C PRO A 67 -7.49 10.35 -5.89
N GLU A 68 -8.04 10.86 -4.80
CA GLU A 68 -7.23 11.54 -3.79
C GLU A 68 -6.24 10.57 -3.12
N PHE A 69 -6.69 9.33 -2.86
CA PHE A 69 -5.91 8.29 -2.20
C PHE A 69 -5.94 6.96 -2.93
N VAL A 70 -4.80 6.30 -2.96
CA VAL A 70 -4.66 4.88 -3.31
C VAL A 70 -4.37 4.10 -2.03
N LEU A 71 -5.29 3.19 -1.67
CA LEU A 71 -5.17 2.32 -0.49
C LEU A 71 -4.81 0.91 -0.94
N PHE A 72 -3.82 0.31 -0.31
CA PHE A 72 -3.36 -1.03 -0.67
C PHE A 72 -2.63 -1.73 0.49
N ASP A 73 -2.53 -3.05 0.40
CA ASP A 73 -1.85 -3.88 1.38
C ASP A 73 -0.32 -3.71 1.32
N THR A 74 0.33 -4.09 2.42
CA THR A 74 1.80 -4.19 2.59
C THR A 74 2.49 -4.93 1.44
N TRP A 75 1.82 -5.91 0.83
CA TRP A 75 2.34 -6.65 -0.32
C TRP A 75 2.70 -5.73 -1.50
N TYR A 76 1.88 -4.70 -1.73
CA TYR A 76 2.08 -3.74 -2.81
C TYR A 76 2.91 -2.51 -2.39
N ALA A 77 3.39 -2.42 -1.16
CA ALA A 77 4.17 -1.28 -0.65
C ALA A 77 5.64 -1.29 -1.14
N SER A 78 5.87 -1.64 -2.41
CA SER A 78 7.19 -1.59 -3.05
C SER A 78 7.58 -0.15 -3.41
N MET A 79 8.88 0.15 -3.44
CA MET A 79 9.35 1.49 -3.83
C MET A 79 8.91 1.88 -5.24
N LYS A 80 8.86 0.92 -6.16
CA LYS A 80 8.39 1.15 -7.53
C LYS A 80 6.93 1.59 -7.53
N ASN A 81 6.06 0.94 -6.75
CA ASN A 81 4.63 1.27 -6.66
C ASN A 81 4.42 2.64 -6.00
N LEU A 82 5.09 2.92 -4.88
CA LEU A 82 5.00 4.23 -4.21
C LEU A 82 5.42 5.37 -5.13
N LYS A 83 6.50 5.17 -5.91
CA LYS A 83 6.96 6.16 -6.90
C LYS A 83 6.00 6.30 -8.08
N ALA A 84 5.36 5.22 -8.54
CA ALA A 84 4.35 5.27 -9.60
C ALA A 84 3.14 6.11 -9.17
N ILE A 85 2.64 5.93 -7.94
CA ILE A 85 1.56 6.73 -7.36
C ILE A 85 1.98 8.20 -7.27
N LYS A 86 3.19 8.48 -6.76
CA LYS A 86 3.73 9.85 -6.66
C LYS A 86 3.84 10.55 -8.02
N LYS A 87 4.23 9.80 -9.09
CA LYS A 87 4.34 10.34 -10.44
C LYS A 87 3.00 10.80 -11.00
N LYS A 88 1.89 10.20 -10.56
CA LYS A 88 0.51 10.57 -10.91
C LYS A 88 -0.04 11.71 -10.03
N GLU A 89 0.77 12.24 -9.12
CA GLU A 89 0.37 13.23 -8.11
C GLU A 89 -0.73 12.74 -7.16
N TRP A 90 -0.94 11.42 -7.11
CA TRP A 90 -1.87 10.78 -6.19
C TRP A 90 -1.24 10.55 -4.82
N HIS A 91 -2.06 10.51 -3.79
CA HIS A 91 -1.64 10.17 -2.45
C HIS A 91 -1.79 8.68 -2.20
N PHE A 92 -1.11 8.18 -1.18
CA PHE A 92 -1.30 6.80 -0.76
C PHE A 92 -1.45 6.67 0.76
N LEU A 93 -2.14 5.62 1.16
CA LEU A 93 -2.18 5.12 2.52
C LEU A 93 -1.98 3.60 2.48
N THR A 94 -0.96 3.11 3.16
CA THR A 94 -0.64 1.69 3.20
C THR A 94 0.09 1.31 4.48
N ARG A 95 0.19 0.01 4.75
CA ARG A 95 1.06 -0.49 5.82
C ARG A 95 2.46 -0.74 5.31
N LEU A 96 3.46 -0.52 6.16
CA LEU A 96 4.84 -0.92 5.91
C LEU A 96 5.23 -2.12 6.76
N LYS A 97 6.14 -2.94 6.24
CA LYS A 97 6.81 -3.97 7.03
C LYS A 97 7.66 -3.33 8.12
N ASN A 98 7.72 -3.93 9.29
CA ASN A 98 8.44 -3.43 10.45
C ASN A 98 9.95 -3.23 10.20
N ASN A 99 10.55 -4.05 9.35
CA ASN A 99 11.96 -3.97 8.97
C ASN A 99 12.27 -2.92 7.87
N ARG A 100 11.28 -2.12 7.45
CA ARG A 100 11.51 -1.07 6.46
C ARG A 100 12.45 -0.01 7.00
N LEU A 101 13.47 0.36 6.22
CA LEU A 101 14.46 1.35 6.63
C LEU A 101 13.93 2.78 6.49
N VAL A 102 13.98 3.52 7.59
CA VAL A 102 13.61 4.93 7.68
C VAL A 102 14.68 5.71 8.43
N ASN A 103 14.76 7.02 8.18
CA ASN A 103 15.64 7.93 8.90
C ASN A 103 14.78 8.99 9.62
N PRO A 104 14.61 8.88 10.94
CA PRO A 104 13.72 9.74 11.71
C PRO A 104 14.33 11.08 12.13
N ASP A 105 15.66 11.20 12.13
CA ASP A 105 16.42 12.31 12.78
C ASP A 105 17.68 12.74 12.01
N ASN A 106 17.83 12.33 10.76
CA ASN A 106 19.00 12.56 9.90
C ASN A 106 20.32 11.90 10.37
N LYS A 107 20.25 10.97 11.33
CA LYS A 107 21.45 10.29 11.88
C LYS A 107 21.73 8.93 11.24
N GLY A 108 20.89 8.51 10.30
CA GLY A 108 21.07 7.23 9.60
C GLY A 108 19.76 6.45 9.44
N ASN A 109 19.83 5.38 8.65
CA ASN A 109 18.67 4.52 8.44
C ASN A 109 18.59 3.45 9.51
N VAL A 110 17.43 3.31 10.12
CA VAL A 110 17.09 2.29 11.11
C VAL A 110 15.82 1.55 10.72
N PRO A 111 15.59 0.31 11.19
CA PRO A 111 14.32 -0.39 10.98
C PRO A 111 13.16 0.41 11.61
N LEU A 112 12.02 0.44 10.94
CA LEU A 112 10.84 1.19 11.38
C LEU A 112 10.35 0.77 12.76
N GLU A 113 10.43 -0.51 13.10
CA GLU A 113 10.05 -1.07 14.41
C GLU A 113 10.85 -0.51 15.59
N THR A 114 12.07 0.02 15.33
CA THR A 114 12.92 0.60 16.37
C THR A 114 12.64 2.08 16.58
N VAL A 115 11.75 2.68 15.78
CA VAL A 115 11.44 4.11 15.84
C VAL A 115 10.24 4.35 16.74
N GLU A 116 10.40 5.22 17.74
CA GLU A 116 9.29 5.68 18.55
C GLU A 116 8.34 6.55 17.71
N ILE A 117 7.08 6.11 17.61
CA ILE A 117 6.03 6.81 16.86
C ILE A 117 4.98 7.30 17.87
N PRO A 118 4.87 8.62 18.08
CA PRO A 118 3.87 9.19 18.99
C PRO A 118 2.44 9.05 18.41
N PRO A 119 1.38 9.21 19.22
CA PRO A 119 -0.01 9.06 18.76
C PRO A 119 -0.39 9.95 17.57
N LYS A 120 0.21 11.14 17.47
CA LYS A 120 0.01 12.07 16.33
C LYS A 120 0.76 11.66 15.06
N GLY A 121 1.48 10.54 15.10
CA GLY A 121 2.37 10.09 14.03
C GLY A 121 3.70 10.86 14.02
N ARG A 122 4.64 10.36 13.23
CA ARG A 122 5.98 10.94 13.06
C ARG A 122 6.35 11.06 11.60
N VAL A 123 6.91 12.20 11.22
CA VAL A 123 7.51 12.38 9.89
C VAL A 123 8.88 11.75 9.91
N VAL A 124 9.14 10.90 8.93
CA VAL A 124 10.44 10.23 8.74
C VAL A 124 10.82 10.24 7.27
N HIS A 125 12.09 10.16 6.97
CA HIS A 125 12.57 9.95 5.61
C HIS A 125 12.58 8.45 5.32
N LEU A 126 11.68 7.98 4.44
CA LEU A 126 11.65 6.60 3.96
C LEU A 126 12.75 6.42 2.93
N LYS A 127 13.67 5.46 3.17
CA LYS A 127 14.81 5.17 2.28
C LYS A 127 14.35 4.97 0.83
N ALA A 128 14.98 5.68 -0.10
CA ALA A 128 14.72 5.67 -1.55
C ALA A 128 13.37 6.26 -2.00
N TYR A 129 12.55 6.85 -1.10
CA TYR A 129 11.28 7.48 -1.45
C TYR A 129 11.24 8.98 -1.13
N GLY A 130 11.61 9.35 0.08
CA GLY A 130 11.48 10.71 0.62
C GLY A 130 10.69 10.75 1.92
N PHE A 131 10.21 11.94 2.30
CA PHE A 131 9.48 12.10 3.54
C PHE A 131 8.07 11.52 3.49
N VAL A 132 7.69 10.85 4.56
CA VAL A 132 6.36 10.26 4.79
C VAL A 132 5.96 10.47 6.24
N LYS A 133 4.67 10.43 6.54
CA LYS A 133 4.18 10.38 7.92
C LYS A 133 3.81 8.96 8.28
N VAL A 134 4.35 8.48 9.38
CA VAL A 134 4.08 7.16 9.93
C VAL A 134 3.18 7.27 11.14
N PHE A 135 2.20 6.38 11.24
CA PHE A 135 1.33 6.19 12.38
C PHE A 135 1.52 4.78 12.92
N ARG A 136 1.53 4.64 14.24
CA ARG A 136 1.54 3.36 14.91
C ARG A 136 0.13 3.03 15.41
N ILE A 137 -0.40 1.91 14.98
CA ILE A 137 -1.70 1.40 15.41
C ILE A 137 -1.46 0.05 16.09
N VAL A 138 -2.03 -0.10 17.28
CA VAL A 138 -2.02 -1.38 17.99
C VAL A 138 -3.41 -1.97 17.87
N SER A 139 -3.51 -3.18 17.30
CA SER A 139 -4.76 -3.90 17.17
C SER A 139 -5.25 -4.39 18.54
N LYS A 140 -6.51 -4.82 18.62
CA LYS A 140 -7.07 -5.40 19.85
C LYS A 140 -6.30 -6.64 20.34
N ASP A 141 -5.69 -7.37 19.42
CA ASP A 141 -4.91 -8.57 19.69
C ASP A 141 -3.45 -8.27 20.07
N GLY A 142 -3.09 -6.98 20.20
CA GLY A 142 -1.74 -6.53 20.57
C GLY A 142 -0.77 -6.38 19.41
N ASP A 143 -1.15 -6.72 18.18
CA ASP A 143 -0.30 -6.57 17.00
C ASP A 143 -0.04 -5.10 16.69
N THR A 144 1.23 -4.76 16.52
CA THR A 144 1.63 -3.41 16.13
C THR A 144 1.76 -3.30 14.62
N GLN A 145 1.04 -2.34 14.06
CA GLN A 145 1.04 -2.03 12.64
C GLN A 145 1.56 -0.61 12.40
N HIS A 146 2.41 -0.45 11.39
CA HIS A 146 2.89 0.85 10.95
C HIS A 146 2.20 1.26 9.64
N TRP A 147 1.31 2.23 9.75
CA TRP A 147 0.64 2.84 8.60
C TRP A 147 1.39 4.06 8.12
N VAL A 148 1.45 4.25 6.81
CA VAL A 148 2.21 5.35 6.21
C VAL A 148 1.38 6.07 5.17
N ALA A 149 1.46 7.41 5.22
CA ALA A 149 0.86 8.30 4.24
C ALA A 149 1.93 9.24 3.66
N CYS A 150 1.75 9.68 2.42
CA CYS A 150 2.61 10.72 1.84
C CYS A 150 2.39 12.07 2.54
N LEU A 151 3.44 12.90 2.60
CA LEU A 151 3.44 14.16 3.38
C LEU A 151 2.51 15.25 2.83
N HIS A 152 2.13 15.19 1.56
CA HIS A 152 1.30 16.23 0.94
C HIS A 152 -0.05 16.43 1.63
N LEU A 153 -0.53 15.39 2.32
CA LEU A 153 -1.75 15.41 3.15
C LEU A 153 -1.73 16.36 4.34
N LEU A 154 -0.56 16.63 4.88
CA LEU A 154 -0.43 17.35 6.15
C LEU A 154 -0.68 18.84 6.02
N LYS A 155 -0.78 19.35 4.79
CA LYS A 155 -1.15 20.75 4.54
C LYS A 155 -2.67 20.99 4.47
N LEU A 156 -3.49 19.92 4.44
CA LEU A 156 -4.92 20.02 4.13
C LEU A 156 -5.89 19.78 5.29
N SER A 157 -5.48 19.24 6.43
CA SER A 157 -6.42 19.14 7.55
C SER A 157 -5.75 18.99 8.92
N GLU A 158 -6.12 19.84 9.85
CA GLU A 158 -6.01 19.62 11.30
C GLU A 158 -7.03 18.59 11.81
N THR A 159 -7.77 17.95 10.92
CA THR A 159 -8.81 16.97 11.27
C THR A 159 -8.17 15.59 11.46
N PRO A 160 -8.43 14.89 12.58
CA PRO A 160 -7.91 13.54 12.78
C PRO A 160 -8.46 12.60 11.72
N LEU A 161 -7.58 11.87 11.03
CA LEU A 161 -7.94 10.84 10.06
C LEU A 161 -8.79 9.77 10.77
N GLN A 162 -10.09 9.73 10.45
CA GLN A 162 -10.93 8.58 10.80
C GLN A 162 -10.66 7.47 9.79
N ILE A 163 -9.91 6.45 10.22
CA ILE A 163 -9.65 5.26 9.42
C ILE A 163 -10.82 4.32 9.61
N HIS A 164 -11.70 4.22 8.63
CA HIS A 164 -12.67 3.14 8.57
C HIS A 164 -12.00 1.94 7.89
N MET A 165 -11.75 0.88 8.69
CA MET A 165 -11.39 -0.42 8.16
C MET A 165 -12.66 -1.11 7.65
N LEU A 166 -12.70 -1.45 6.38
CA LEU A 166 -13.63 -2.41 5.78
C LEU A 166 -13.02 -3.80 5.83
#